data_e3ff4e2d37290e9cb52f9d2902f31080
#
_entry.id   e3ff4e2d37290e9cb52f9d2902f31080
#
_cell.length_a   1.000
_cell.length_b   1.000
_cell.length_c   1.000
_cell.angle_alpha   90.00
_cell.angle_beta   90.00
_cell.angle_gamma   90.00
#
_symmetry.space_group_name_H-M   'P 1'
#
loop_
_entity.id
_entity.type
_entity.pdbx_description
1 polymer ?
#
loop_
_entity_poly.entity_id
_entity_poly.type
_entity_poly.pdbx_seq_one_letter_code
_entity_poly.pdbx_strand_id
1 'polypeptide(L)'
;ALDLVAKRAPGLILRFGGHAAAAGLTIRSEGLAQFGELFESTVRGLVAASDLARSIETDGPLESAYMNLDTIRMLEREVWGQGFPQPLFCDRFAVASQRVVADKHLKLRLKKDGKSFDAIRFNSLAPASAAIRAAYRLAVNEYNGVQSVQLVVEEWESAA
;
A
#
# COMPACT_ATOMS: atom_id res chain seq x y z
N ALA A 1 -8.84 6.14 -22.00
CA ALA A 1 -9.64 4.92 -22.21
C ALA A 1 -11.07 5.29 -22.64
N LEU A 2 -11.86 6.03 -21.85
CA LEU A 2 -13.30 6.30 -22.12
C LEU A 2 -13.55 6.99 -23.48
N ASP A 3 -12.73 7.96 -23.87
CA ASP A 3 -12.83 8.63 -25.18
C ASP A 3 -12.65 7.64 -26.35
N LEU A 4 -11.74 6.67 -26.22
CA LEU A 4 -11.53 5.64 -27.23
C LEU A 4 -12.73 4.67 -27.30
N VAL A 5 -13.32 4.30 -26.17
CA VAL A 5 -14.53 3.48 -26.15
C VAL A 5 -15.70 4.23 -26.81
N ALA A 6 -15.89 5.51 -26.49
CA ALA A 6 -16.92 6.33 -27.10
C ALA A 6 -16.77 6.46 -28.64
N LYS A 7 -15.52 6.53 -29.13
CA LYS A 7 -15.21 6.55 -30.56
C LYS A 7 -15.44 5.20 -31.24
N ARG A 8 -15.17 4.08 -30.54
CA ARG A 8 -15.37 2.71 -31.08
C ARG A 8 -16.83 2.27 -31.11
N ALA A 9 -17.63 2.75 -30.16
CA ALA A 9 -19.05 2.44 -30.04
C ALA A 9 -19.86 3.73 -29.80
N PRO A 10 -20.15 4.51 -30.86
CA PRO A 10 -20.97 5.71 -30.74
C PRO A 10 -22.34 5.41 -30.14
N GLY A 11 -22.78 6.20 -29.16
CA GLY A 11 -24.06 6.04 -28.48
C GLY A 11 -24.07 5.04 -27.32
N LEU A 12 -23.03 4.24 -27.11
CA LEU A 12 -22.92 3.34 -25.98
C LEU A 12 -22.73 4.12 -24.66
N ILE A 13 -21.84 5.12 -24.65
CA ILE A 13 -21.68 6.06 -23.55
C ILE A 13 -22.51 7.29 -23.82
N LEU A 14 -23.52 7.55 -22.98
CA LEU A 14 -24.42 8.71 -23.12
C LEU A 14 -23.72 9.99 -22.65
N ARG A 15 -22.92 9.88 -21.58
CA ARG A 15 -22.18 11.00 -20.99
C ARG A 15 -20.98 10.46 -20.23
N PHE A 16 -19.87 11.13 -20.33
CA PHE A 16 -18.70 10.86 -19.48
C PHE A 16 -17.91 12.14 -19.21
N GLY A 17 -17.12 12.13 -18.16
CA GLY A 17 -16.21 13.21 -17.80
C GLY A 17 -15.35 12.82 -16.61
N GLY A 18 -14.25 13.54 -16.41
CA GLY A 18 -13.33 13.27 -15.31
C GLY A 18 -11.94 13.79 -15.59
N HIS A 19 -11.02 13.38 -14.73
CA HIS A 19 -9.60 13.70 -14.78
C HIS A 19 -8.75 12.42 -14.89
N ALA A 20 -7.42 12.56 -14.92
CA ALA A 20 -6.51 11.43 -15.07
C ALA A 20 -6.69 10.33 -14.01
N ALA A 21 -7.04 10.71 -12.77
CA ALA A 21 -7.14 9.79 -11.63
C ALA A 21 -8.56 9.25 -11.37
N ALA A 22 -9.62 9.93 -11.87
CA ALA A 22 -11.00 9.51 -11.66
C ALA A 22 -11.92 10.03 -12.77
N ALA A 23 -12.81 9.16 -13.27
CA ALA A 23 -13.78 9.52 -14.26
C ALA A 23 -15.14 8.85 -13.97
N GLY A 24 -16.23 9.54 -14.32
CA GLY A 24 -17.59 9.02 -14.24
C GLY A 24 -18.20 8.91 -15.63
N LEU A 25 -19.13 8.01 -15.80
CA LEU A 25 -19.87 7.85 -17.04
C LEU A 25 -21.33 7.45 -16.81
N THR A 26 -22.16 7.69 -17.80
CA THR A 26 -23.55 7.25 -17.85
C THR A 26 -23.74 6.39 -19.08
N ILE A 27 -24.25 5.18 -18.89
CA ILE A 27 -24.64 4.23 -19.95
C ILE A 27 -26.06 3.71 -19.66
N ARG A 28 -26.70 3.11 -20.63
CA ARG A 28 -27.94 2.35 -20.42
C ARG A 28 -27.58 0.99 -19.82
N SER A 29 -28.49 0.43 -19.01
CA SER A 29 -28.25 -0.87 -18.33
C SER A 29 -28.04 -2.01 -19.33
N GLU A 30 -28.73 -2.01 -20.45
CA GLU A 30 -28.54 -2.99 -21.53
C GLU A 30 -27.18 -2.91 -22.22
N GLY A 31 -26.49 -1.76 -22.14
CA GLY A 31 -25.17 -1.55 -22.72
C GLY A 31 -23.98 -1.97 -21.79
N LEU A 32 -24.27 -2.40 -20.56
CA LEU A 32 -23.20 -2.64 -19.57
C LEU A 32 -22.22 -3.73 -19.99
N ALA A 33 -22.72 -4.84 -20.51
CA ALA A 33 -21.87 -5.96 -20.96
C ALA A 33 -20.93 -5.53 -22.11
N GLN A 34 -21.52 -4.91 -23.15
CA GLN A 34 -20.77 -4.39 -24.29
C GLN A 34 -19.72 -3.34 -23.87
N PHE A 35 -20.08 -2.45 -22.94
CA PHE A 35 -19.14 -1.48 -22.40
C PHE A 35 -17.97 -2.17 -21.69
N GLY A 36 -18.24 -3.19 -20.86
CA GLY A 36 -17.21 -3.94 -20.14
C GLY A 36 -16.18 -4.57 -21.09
N GLU A 37 -16.63 -5.26 -22.13
CA GLU A 37 -15.76 -5.90 -23.13
C GLU A 37 -14.91 -4.87 -23.90
N LEU A 38 -15.54 -3.80 -24.38
CA LEU A 38 -14.85 -2.74 -25.10
C LEU A 38 -13.86 -1.95 -24.22
N PHE A 39 -14.24 -1.69 -22.99
CA PHE A 39 -13.38 -1.00 -22.03
C PHE A 39 -12.16 -1.86 -21.71
N GLU A 40 -12.36 -3.13 -21.39
CA GLU A 40 -11.27 -4.06 -21.09
C GLU A 40 -10.32 -4.19 -22.28
N SER A 41 -10.83 -4.43 -23.49
CA SER A 41 -9.99 -4.56 -24.69
C SER A 41 -9.23 -3.26 -25.01
N THR A 42 -9.85 -2.11 -24.74
CA THR A 42 -9.23 -0.80 -24.94
C THR A 42 -8.11 -0.57 -23.92
N VAL A 43 -8.36 -0.86 -22.64
CA VAL A 43 -7.35 -0.70 -21.58
C VAL A 43 -6.19 -1.66 -21.80
N ARG A 44 -6.44 -2.93 -22.15
CA ARG A 44 -5.37 -3.90 -22.48
C ARG A 44 -4.45 -3.44 -23.62
N GLY A 45 -4.98 -2.66 -24.56
CA GLY A 45 -4.18 -2.06 -25.64
C GLY A 45 -3.39 -0.80 -25.25
N LEU A 46 -3.71 -0.18 -24.11
CA LEU A 46 -3.09 1.07 -23.64
C LEU A 46 -2.06 0.85 -22.52
N VAL A 47 -2.17 -0.26 -21.79
CA VAL A 47 -1.39 -0.53 -20.57
C VAL A 47 -0.41 -1.67 -20.85
N ALA A 48 0.85 -1.46 -20.60
CA ALA A 48 1.84 -2.53 -20.67
C ALA A 48 1.70 -3.48 -19.46
N ALA A 49 2.12 -4.74 -19.61
CA ALA A 49 2.08 -5.70 -18.52
C ALA A 49 2.88 -5.23 -17.28
N SER A 50 3.94 -4.46 -17.49
CA SER A 50 4.72 -3.81 -16.43
C SER A 50 3.91 -2.83 -15.61
N ASP A 51 2.95 -2.12 -16.23
CA ASP A 51 2.13 -1.10 -15.56
C ASP A 51 1.06 -1.72 -14.66
N LEU A 52 0.77 -3.02 -14.87
CA LEU A 52 -0.12 -3.83 -14.03
C LEU A 52 0.61 -4.48 -12.87
N ALA A 53 1.94 -4.46 -12.86
CA ALA A 53 2.72 -4.94 -11.73
C ALA A 53 2.54 -3.98 -10.56
N ARG A 54 2.05 -4.53 -9.43
CA ARG A 54 1.95 -3.74 -8.19
C ARG A 54 3.36 -3.46 -7.69
N SER A 55 3.82 -2.23 -7.84
CA SER A 55 5.07 -1.74 -7.25
C SER A 55 4.77 -0.86 -6.04
N ILE A 56 5.64 -0.90 -5.05
CA ILE A 56 5.62 -0.02 -3.89
C ILE A 56 6.90 0.79 -3.92
N GLU A 57 6.76 2.11 -4.09
CA GLU A 57 7.88 3.03 -3.97
C GLU A 57 8.20 3.25 -2.51
N THR A 58 9.49 3.20 -2.15
CA THR A 58 9.96 3.38 -0.78
C THR A 58 11.13 4.34 -0.75
N ASP A 59 11.31 5.01 0.39
CA ASP A 59 12.42 5.94 0.64
C ASP A 59 13.73 5.22 1.01
N GLY A 60 13.74 3.89 0.90
CA GLY A 60 14.89 3.07 1.20
C GLY A 60 14.97 2.61 2.65
N PRO A 61 16.14 2.11 3.09
CA PRO A 61 16.30 1.60 4.44
C PRO A 61 16.44 2.73 5.47
N LEU A 62 15.96 2.47 6.70
CA LEU A 62 16.19 3.34 7.85
C LEU A 62 17.15 2.66 8.83
N GLU A 63 18.23 3.34 9.21
CA GLU A 63 19.15 2.83 10.22
C GLU A 63 18.42 2.60 11.56
N SER A 64 18.73 1.50 12.24
CA SER A 64 18.05 1.12 13.49
C SER A 64 18.25 2.14 14.63
N ALA A 65 19.24 3.01 14.53
CA ALA A 65 19.45 4.13 15.45
C ALA A 65 18.32 5.17 15.37
N TYR A 66 17.75 5.38 14.19
CA TYR A 66 16.66 6.34 13.96
C TYR A 66 15.25 5.73 14.10
N MET A 67 15.15 4.44 14.37
CA MET A 67 13.86 3.81 14.70
C MET A 67 13.49 4.10 16.17
N ASN A 68 13.18 5.35 16.49
CA ASN A 68 12.93 5.85 17.84
C ASN A 68 11.77 6.86 17.87
N LEU A 69 11.32 7.21 19.08
CA LEU A 69 10.19 8.12 19.27
C LEU A 69 10.47 9.55 18.78
N ASP A 70 11.73 10.00 18.84
CA ASP A 70 12.08 11.36 18.41
C ASP A 70 11.97 11.50 16.88
N THR A 71 12.37 10.47 16.14
CA THR A 71 12.18 10.40 14.70
C THR A 71 10.66 10.41 14.35
N ILE A 72 9.84 9.66 15.08
CA ILE A 72 8.38 9.67 14.85
C ILE A 72 7.82 11.07 15.08
N ARG A 73 8.17 11.71 16.20
CA ARG A 73 7.71 13.07 16.52
C ARG A 73 8.15 14.10 15.49
N MET A 74 9.35 13.94 14.93
CA MET A 74 9.84 14.79 13.84
C MET A 74 8.97 14.61 12.59
N LEU A 75 8.69 13.36 12.19
CA LEU A 75 7.84 13.05 11.05
C LEU A 75 6.40 13.55 11.25
N GLU A 76 5.84 13.46 12.45
CA GLU A 76 4.48 13.91 12.78
C GLU A 76 4.32 15.44 12.74
N ARG A 77 5.40 16.20 12.84
CA ARG A 77 5.37 17.68 12.72
C ARG A 77 5.31 18.17 11.28
N GLU A 78 5.67 17.31 10.34
CA GLU A 78 5.66 17.68 8.92
C GLU A 78 4.25 17.56 8.32
N VAL A 79 4.01 18.34 7.28
CA VAL A 79 2.73 18.32 6.56
C VAL A 79 2.86 17.41 5.35
N TRP A 80 2.22 16.26 5.41
CA TRP A 80 2.19 15.28 4.33
C TRP A 80 0.95 15.45 3.46
N GLY A 81 1.05 15.13 2.17
CA GLY A 81 -0.05 15.26 1.22
C GLY A 81 0.13 14.39 -0.02
N GLN A 82 -0.77 14.52 -0.96
CA GLN A 82 -0.81 13.68 -2.17
C GLN A 82 0.48 13.77 -3.02
N GLY A 83 1.08 14.96 -3.12
CA GLY A 83 2.33 15.17 -3.85
C GLY A 83 3.59 15.02 -3.00
N PHE A 84 3.45 14.81 -1.69
CA PHE A 84 4.53 14.63 -0.72
C PHE A 84 4.07 13.69 0.39
N PRO A 85 4.03 12.37 0.14
CA PRO A 85 3.53 11.38 1.10
C PRO A 85 4.50 11.20 2.26
N GLN A 86 3.95 10.73 3.40
CA GLN A 86 4.77 10.34 4.54
C GLN A 86 5.76 9.23 4.14
N PRO A 87 7.02 9.27 4.62
CA PRO A 87 8.03 8.28 4.27
C PRO A 87 7.60 6.84 4.52
N LEU A 88 7.89 5.99 3.54
CA LEU A 88 7.72 4.55 3.59
C LEU A 88 9.09 3.89 3.49
N PHE A 89 9.57 3.34 4.60
CA PHE A 89 10.88 2.70 4.67
C PHE A 89 10.81 1.23 4.23
N CYS A 90 11.94 0.69 3.78
CA CYS A 90 12.02 -0.71 3.37
C CYS A 90 13.31 -1.35 3.88
N ASP A 91 13.18 -2.38 4.73
CA ASP A 91 14.31 -3.05 5.36
C ASP A 91 14.14 -4.57 5.43
N ARG A 92 15.25 -5.26 5.63
CA ARG A 92 15.28 -6.68 5.97
C ARG A 92 15.19 -6.88 7.46
N PHE A 93 14.33 -7.81 7.89
CA PHE A 93 14.14 -8.18 9.28
C PHE A 93 14.12 -9.69 9.46
N ALA A 94 14.66 -10.16 10.58
CA ALA A 94 14.37 -11.50 11.08
C ALA A 94 13.05 -11.45 11.89
N VAL A 95 12.17 -12.42 11.69
CA VAL A 95 10.91 -12.55 12.43
C VAL A 95 11.17 -13.41 13.66
N ALA A 96 11.22 -12.77 14.83
CA ALA A 96 11.46 -13.48 16.09
C ALA A 96 10.19 -14.18 16.60
N SER A 97 9.02 -13.57 16.41
CA SER A 97 7.72 -14.17 16.72
C SER A 97 6.61 -13.45 15.95
N GLN A 98 5.49 -14.12 15.82
CA GLN A 98 4.28 -13.58 15.22
C GLN A 98 3.03 -14.18 15.86
N ARG A 99 1.95 -13.40 15.90
CA ARG A 99 0.65 -13.84 16.40
C ARG A 99 -0.49 -13.02 15.80
N VAL A 100 -1.64 -13.65 15.63
CA VAL A 100 -2.87 -12.95 15.24
C VAL A 100 -3.43 -12.21 16.46
N VAL A 101 -3.90 -10.99 16.24
CA VAL A 101 -4.58 -10.16 17.25
C VAL A 101 -5.90 -9.63 16.67
N ALA A 102 -6.91 -9.54 17.54
CA ALA A 102 -8.28 -9.12 17.17
C ALA A 102 -8.82 -9.86 15.93
N ASP A 103 -8.43 -11.13 15.72
CA ASP A 103 -8.87 -12.03 14.64
C ASP A 103 -8.68 -11.51 13.21
N LYS A 104 -7.91 -10.45 13.02
CA LYS A 104 -7.73 -9.80 11.70
C LYS A 104 -6.40 -9.11 11.46
N HIS A 105 -5.54 -9.00 12.48
CA HIS A 105 -4.24 -8.34 12.34
C HIS A 105 -3.12 -9.29 12.70
N LEU A 106 -1.98 -9.15 12.05
CA LEU A 106 -0.77 -9.89 12.41
C LEU A 106 0.17 -8.99 13.18
N LYS A 107 0.42 -9.32 14.46
CA LYS A 107 1.45 -8.68 15.29
C LYS A 107 2.74 -9.48 15.19
N LEU A 108 3.85 -8.78 14.97
CA LEU A 108 5.17 -9.38 14.80
C LEU A 108 6.16 -8.77 15.81
N ARG A 109 7.19 -9.56 16.12
CA ARG A 109 8.43 -9.09 16.75
C ARG A 109 9.54 -9.21 15.73
N LEU A 110 10.01 -8.09 15.22
CA LEU A 110 11.04 -8.02 14.18
C LEU A 110 12.40 -7.69 14.79
N LYS A 111 13.47 -8.25 14.22
CA LYS A 111 14.84 -7.97 14.62
C LYS A 111 15.64 -7.39 13.47
N LYS A 112 16.38 -6.32 13.75
CA LYS A 112 17.36 -5.67 12.87
C LYS A 112 18.52 -5.12 13.71
N ASP A 113 19.77 -5.35 13.28
CA ASP A 113 20.99 -4.83 13.92
C ASP A 113 21.05 -5.10 15.44
N GLY A 114 20.66 -6.30 15.86
CA GLY A 114 20.62 -6.68 17.27
C GLY A 114 19.48 -6.08 18.09
N LYS A 115 18.69 -5.14 17.54
CA LYS A 115 17.53 -4.55 18.19
C LYS A 115 16.25 -5.30 17.82
N SER A 116 15.26 -5.20 18.71
CA SER A 116 13.92 -5.79 18.50
C SER A 116 12.85 -4.70 18.43
N PHE A 117 11.96 -4.80 17.44
CA PHE A 117 10.89 -3.85 17.20
C PHE A 117 9.54 -4.57 17.22
N ASP A 118 8.55 -3.96 17.84
CA ASP A 118 7.16 -4.37 17.68
C ASP A 118 6.68 -3.92 16.31
N ALA A 119 5.98 -4.80 15.61
CA ALA A 119 5.40 -4.50 14.32
C ALA A 119 3.97 -5.03 14.22
N ILE A 120 3.18 -4.40 13.37
CA ILE A 120 1.80 -4.82 13.09
C ILE A 120 1.52 -4.70 11.59
N ARG A 121 0.85 -5.71 11.02
CA ARG A 121 0.20 -5.62 9.73
C ARG A 121 -1.29 -5.69 9.93
N PHE A 122 -1.97 -4.63 9.56
CA PHE A 122 -3.41 -4.54 9.68
C PHE A 122 -4.12 -5.36 8.59
N ASN A 123 -5.27 -5.93 8.93
CA ASN A 123 -6.15 -6.67 8.02
C ASN A 123 -5.43 -7.77 7.22
N SER A 124 -4.50 -8.45 7.86
CA SER A 124 -3.76 -9.57 7.29
C SER A 124 -3.59 -10.69 8.30
N LEU A 125 -3.88 -11.91 7.86
CA LEU A 125 -3.69 -13.14 8.62
C LEU A 125 -2.56 -13.99 8.04
N ALA A 126 -1.99 -13.57 6.89
CA ALA A 126 -0.93 -14.31 6.24
C ALA A 126 0.32 -14.35 7.13
N PRO A 127 0.86 -15.54 7.45
CA PRO A 127 2.06 -15.65 8.27
C PRO A 127 3.28 -15.16 7.50
N ALA A 128 4.18 -14.49 8.20
CA ALA A 128 5.47 -14.08 7.66
C ALA A 128 6.47 -15.24 7.73
N SER A 129 7.41 -15.29 6.77
CA SER A 129 8.56 -16.19 6.81
C SER A 129 9.55 -15.79 7.91
N ALA A 130 10.55 -16.64 8.19
CA ALA A 130 11.57 -16.38 9.22
C ALA A 130 12.38 -15.10 8.97
N ALA A 131 12.54 -14.71 7.70
CA ALA A 131 13.13 -13.45 7.29
C ALA A 131 12.24 -12.80 6.24
N ILE A 132 12.05 -11.49 6.37
CA ILE A 132 11.22 -10.68 5.46
C ILE A 132 11.95 -9.42 5.04
N ARG A 133 11.64 -8.95 3.84
CA ARG A 133 11.86 -7.57 3.44
C ARG A 133 10.51 -6.85 3.51
N ALA A 134 10.41 -5.87 4.39
CA ALA A 134 9.14 -5.22 4.68
C ALA A 134 9.18 -3.73 4.35
N ALA A 135 8.12 -3.25 3.71
CA ALA A 135 7.79 -1.84 3.58
C ALA A 135 6.96 -1.42 4.80
N TYR A 136 7.39 -0.38 5.52
CA TYR A 136 6.80 -0.01 6.80
C TYR A 136 6.90 1.49 7.08
N ARG A 137 5.99 1.96 7.95
CA ARG A 137 6.06 3.30 8.57
C ARG A 137 6.36 3.17 10.06
N LEU A 138 6.97 4.20 10.62
CA LEU A 138 7.11 4.33 12.06
C LEU A 138 5.82 4.90 12.65
N ALA A 139 5.38 4.36 13.78
CA ALA A 139 4.25 4.86 14.53
C ALA A 139 4.50 4.78 16.05
N VAL A 140 3.82 5.61 16.82
CA VAL A 140 3.76 5.47 18.27
C VAL A 140 2.70 4.42 18.62
N ASN A 141 3.10 3.42 19.40
CA ASN A 141 2.16 2.55 20.10
C ASN A 141 2.09 2.99 21.56
N GLU A 142 0.90 3.29 22.03
CA GLU A 142 0.68 3.60 23.44
C GLU A 142 -0.12 2.49 24.12
N TYR A 143 0.44 1.96 25.18
CA TYR A 143 -0.22 0.93 25.99
C TYR A 143 0.03 1.21 27.48
N ASN A 144 -1.05 1.31 28.25
CA ASN A 144 -1.02 1.65 29.69
C ASN A 144 -0.19 2.93 29.99
N GLY A 145 -0.30 3.97 29.14
CA GLY A 145 0.44 5.23 29.29
C GLY A 145 1.93 5.15 28.91
N VAL A 146 2.42 4.01 28.45
CA VAL A 146 3.79 3.84 27.96
C VAL A 146 3.82 3.92 26.45
N GLN A 147 4.58 4.88 25.92
CA GLN A 147 4.80 5.02 24.47
C GLN A 147 6.01 4.19 24.03
N SER A 148 5.86 3.52 22.91
CA SER A 148 6.89 2.71 22.27
C SER A 148 6.84 2.84 20.74
N VAL A 149 7.95 2.56 20.08
CA VAL A 149 8.01 2.49 18.62
C VAL A 149 7.28 1.25 18.14
N GLN A 150 6.43 1.41 17.12
CA GLN A 150 5.81 0.32 16.39
C GLN A 150 6.05 0.51 14.89
N LEU A 151 6.39 -0.57 14.20
CA LEU A 151 6.47 -0.59 12.74
C LEU A 151 5.09 -0.99 12.20
N VAL A 152 4.45 -0.09 11.45
CA VAL A 152 3.23 -0.42 10.71
C VAL A 152 3.65 -0.94 9.35
N VAL A 153 3.54 -2.26 9.18
CA VAL A 153 3.95 -2.94 7.95
C VAL A 153 2.82 -2.85 6.93
N GLU A 154 3.12 -2.26 5.78
CA GLU A 154 2.17 -2.17 4.67
C GLU A 154 2.23 -3.41 3.77
N GLU A 155 3.45 -3.87 3.46
CA GLU A 155 3.67 -5.06 2.66
C GLU A 155 4.99 -5.74 3.03
N TRP A 156 5.13 -7.02 2.74
CA TRP A 156 6.40 -7.73 2.82
C TRP A 156 6.54 -8.80 1.75
N GLU A 157 7.76 -9.18 1.49
CA GLU A 157 8.15 -10.38 0.75
C GLU A 157 9.11 -11.22 1.58
N SER A 158 9.18 -12.51 1.28
CA SER A 158 10.18 -13.39 1.91
C SER A 158 11.58 -12.95 1.51
N ALA A 159 12.45 -12.73 2.49
CA ALA A 159 13.86 -12.48 2.24
C ALA A 159 14.63 -13.80 2.31
N ALA A 160 15.36 -14.09 1.26
CA ALA A 160 16.32 -15.20 1.27
C ALA A 160 17.54 -14.85 2.13
#